data_004bcd8cd02b577a4dde7ebea5309856
#
_entry.id   004bcd8cd02b577a4dde7ebea5309856
#
_cell.length_a   1.000
_cell.length_b   1.000
_cell.length_c   1.000
_cell.angle_alpha   90.00
_cell.angle_beta   90.00
_cell.angle_gamma   90.00
#
_symmetry.space_group_name_H-M   'P 1'
#
loop_
_entity.id
_entity.type
_entity.pdbx_description
1 polymer ?
#
loop_
_entity_poly.entity_id
_entity_poly.type
_entity_poly.pdbx_seq_one_letter_code
_entity_poly.pdbx_strand_id
1 'polypeptide(L)'
;ALTDSWAMAGHSQFKNIMHRKGRQDKARSKLFSKLAREITVSAKLGLPDPNFNPRLRAAMLAARAENMPKDNIERAIKKSQGGDSENYDEVRYEGYGPKVIAIIVEALTDNRNRTASNVRSYFTKYGGDLGQTGSVSFLFDRVGEIYYLPSAGDADTVMMAALDAGASDVETDDDGHWIYCGDTELADVAAALEASLGESETAKLIWKPQARTMADLETATKLMKLIDALEEDDDVQNVTGNFDISDEVAAALEG
;
A
#
# COMPACT_ATOMS: atom_id res chain seq x y z
N ALA A 1 -0.21 15.93 -34.14
CA ALA A 1 -0.66 16.27 -32.81
C ALA A 1 -0.69 14.97 -32.02
N LEU A 2 0.43 14.68 -31.37
CA LEU A 2 0.53 13.60 -30.42
C LEU A 2 -0.14 14.10 -29.14
N THR A 3 -1.35 13.68 -28.92
CA THR A 3 -1.99 13.83 -27.63
C THR A 3 -1.32 12.82 -26.70
N ASP A 4 -0.44 13.33 -25.88
CA ASP A 4 0.17 12.60 -24.78
C ASP A 4 -0.92 12.01 -23.91
N SER A 5 -1.11 10.73 -23.99
CA SER A 5 -1.92 9.94 -23.07
C SER A 5 -1.17 9.73 -21.75
N TRP A 6 -0.65 10.83 -21.19
CA TRP A 6 0.14 10.83 -19.94
C TRP A 6 -0.72 10.87 -18.68
N ALA A 7 -2.01 10.89 -18.82
CA ALA A 7 -2.90 11.29 -17.73
C ALA A 7 -3.56 10.15 -16.98
N MET A 8 -3.19 8.89 -17.14
CA MET A 8 -4.11 7.89 -16.65
C MET A 8 -3.53 6.65 -15.99
N ALA A 9 -2.43 6.75 -15.29
CA ALA A 9 -2.08 5.65 -14.40
C ALA A 9 -2.01 6.15 -12.97
N GLY A 10 -3.14 6.24 -12.32
CA GLY A 10 -3.19 6.48 -10.88
C GLY A 10 -2.53 5.36 -10.11
N HIS A 11 -2.49 4.18 -10.66
CA HIS A 11 -1.85 3.03 -10.08
C HIS A 11 -0.46 2.83 -10.68
N SER A 12 0.56 2.78 -9.84
CA SER A 12 1.95 2.64 -10.27
C SER A 12 2.16 1.36 -11.07
N GLN A 13 2.60 1.47 -12.31
CA GLN A 13 2.93 0.32 -13.15
C GLN A 13 4.07 -0.50 -12.56
N PHE A 14 5.00 0.15 -11.86
CA PHE A 14 6.06 -0.51 -11.13
C PHE A 14 5.50 -1.47 -10.05
N LYS A 15 4.51 -1.05 -9.28
CA LYS A 15 3.85 -1.92 -8.29
C LYS A 15 3.20 -3.13 -8.93
N ASN A 16 2.58 -2.97 -10.10
CA ASN A 16 1.99 -4.08 -10.83
C ASN A 16 3.02 -5.14 -11.23
N ILE A 17 4.20 -4.70 -11.68
CA ILE A 17 5.30 -5.61 -12.04
C ILE A 17 5.84 -6.32 -10.82
N MET A 18 6.07 -5.60 -9.71
CA MET A 18 6.53 -6.19 -8.46
C MET A 18 5.54 -7.23 -7.95
N HIS A 19 4.24 -6.96 -8.07
CA HIS A 19 3.17 -7.89 -7.71
C HIS A 19 3.20 -9.18 -8.57
N ARG A 20 3.51 -9.06 -9.86
CA ARG A 20 3.60 -10.22 -10.77
C ARG A 20 4.85 -11.05 -10.53
N LYS A 21 6.01 -10.43 -10.26
CA LYS A 21 7.29 -11.11 -10.01
C LYS A 21 7.38 -11.76 -8.62
N GLY A 22 6.67 -11.25 -7.62
CA GLY A 22 6.81 -11.67 -6.22
C GLY A 22 6.04 -12.92 -5.80
N ARG A 23 5.36 -13.61 -6.72
CA ARG A 23 4.45 -14.71 -6.37
C ARG A 23 5.12 -16.09 -6.35
N GLN A 24 6.19 -16.22 -5.59
CA GLN A 24 6.68 -17.53 -5.16
C GLN A 24 6.08 -17.86 -3.78
N ASP A 25 5.90 -19.15 -3.46
CA ASP A 25 5.26 -19.61 -2.20
C ASP A 25 5.89 -19.01 -0.94
N LYS A 26 7.19 -18.74 -0.96
CA LYS A 26 7.91 -18.10 0.15
C LYS A 26 7.49 -16.64 0.35
N ALA A 27 7.30 -15.90 -0.73
CA ALA A 27 6.81 -14.53 -0.70
C ALA A 27 5.38 -14.46 -0.17
N ARG A 28 4.56 -15.46 -0.51
CA ARG A 28 3.19 -15.57 -0.02
C ARG A 28 3.10 -15.79 1.49
N SER A 29 3.98 -16.64 2.03
CA SER A 29 4.05 -16.88 3.48
C SER A 29 4.42 -15.59 4.24
N LYS A 30 5.38 -14.83 3.75
CA LYS A 30 5.75 -13.52 4.32
C LYS A 30 4.61 -12.52 4.24
N LEU A 31 3.93 -12.44 3.12
CA LEU A 31 2.78 -11.57 2.94
C LEU A 31 1.68 -11.89 3.96
N PHE A 32 1.36 -13.16 4.15
CA PHE A 32 0.36 -13.58 5.14
C PHE A 32 0.79 -13.23 6.57
N SER A 33 2.06 -13.39 6.89
CA SER A 33 2.60 -12.98 8.21
C SER A 33 2.44 -11.47 8.45
N LYS A 34 2.72 -10.65 7.44
CA LYS A 34 2.56 -9.20 7.51
C LYS A 34 1.08 -8.80 7.64
N LEU A 35 0.21 -9.39 6.85
CA LEU A 35 -1.24 -9.15 6.93
C LEU A 35 -1.80 -9.58 8.29
N ALA A 36 -1.38 -10.72 8.82
CA ALA A 36 -1.77 -11.18 10.15
C ALA A 36 -1.29 -10.23 11.26
N ARG A 37 -0.07 -9.71 11.16
CA ARG A 37 0.47 -8.72 12.09
C ARG A 37 -0.36 -7.44 12.10
N GLU A 38 -0.73 -6.91 10.94
CA GLU A 38 -1.60 -5.74 10.82
C GLU A 38 -2.98 -5.98 11.45
N ILE A 39 -3.56 -7.15 11.23
CA ILE A 39 -4.85 -7.52 11.86
C ILE A 39 -4.71 -7.53 13.39
N THR A 40 -3.68 -8.17 13.93
CA THR A 40 -3.45 -8.27 15.36
C THR A 40 -3.24 -6.88 16.00
N VAL A 41 -2.41 -6.05 15.39
CA VAL A 41 -2.14 -4.69 15.86
C VAL A 41 -3.39 -3.82 15.81
N SER A 42 -4.14 -3.87 14.71
CA SER A 42 -5.38 -3.12 14.55
C SER A 42 -6.43 -3.50 15.60
N ALA A 43 -6.59 -4.79 15.86
CA ALA A 43 -7.53 -5.29 16.88
C ALA A 43 -7.08 -4.93 18.29
N LYS A 44 -5.77 -4.86 18.55
CA LYS A 44 -5.22 -4.51 19.86
C LYS A 44 -5.35 -3.02 20.18
N LEU A 45 -5.13 -2.15 19.21
CA LEU A 45 -5.21 -0.69 19.37
C LEU A 45 -6.64 -0.17 19.41
N GLY A 46 -7.59 -0.93 18.93
CA GLY A 46 -9.01 -0.60 18.95
C GLY A 46 -9.85 -1.72 19.56
N LEU A 47 -11.05 -1.90 19.02
CA LEU A 47 -11.92 -3.03 19.39
C LEU A 47 -11.65 -4.22 18.46
N PRO A 48 -11.81 -5.48 18.94
CA PRO A 48 -11.64 -6.66 18.11
C PRO A 48 -12.86 -6.96 17.20
N ASP A 49 -13.64 -5.96 16.90
CA ASP A 49 -14.83 -6.04 16.06
C ASP A 49 -14.70 -5.06 14.87
N PRO A 50 -14.69 -5.57 13.62
CA PRO A 50 -14.54 -4.72 12.43
C PRO A 50 -15.67 -3.70 12.24
N ASN A 51 -16.84 -3.93 12.84
CA ASN A 51 -17.96 -2.99 12.77
C ASN A 51 -17.68 -1.69 13.52
N PHE A 52 -16.81 -1.74 14.52
CA PHE A 52 -16.43 -0.60 15.37
C PHE A 52 -14.94 -0.24 15.27
N ASN A 53 -14.22 -0.86 14.33
CA ASN A 53 -12.79 -0.65 14.13
C ASN A 53 -12.48 -0.55 12.64
N PRO A 54 -12.48 0.65 12.04
CA PRO A 54 -12.23 0.84 10.62
C PRO A 54 -10.86 0.32 10.15
N ARG A 55 -9.82 0.46 10.97
CA ARG A 55 -8.48 -0.07 10.66
C ARG A 55 -8.48 -1.59 10.60
N LEU A 56 -9.15 -2.25 11.54
CA LEU A 56 -9.30 -3.70 11.53
C LEU A 56 -10.08 -4.16 10.29
N ARG A 57 -11.15 -3.46 9.93
CA ARG A 57 -11.90 -3.75 8.71
C ARG A 57 -11.02 -3.67 7.47
N ALA A 58 -10.21 -2.61 7.34
CA ALA A 58 -9.26 -2.45 6.25
C ALA A 58 -8.23 -3.58 6.20
N ALA A 59 -7.69 -3.98 7.35
CA ALA A 59 -6.73 -5.08 7.45
C ALA A 59 -7.36 -6.43 7.05
N MET A 60 -8.60 -6.68 7.45
CA MET A 60 -9.34 -7.90 7.08
C MET A 60 -9.67 -7.93 5.58
N LEU A 61 -10.04 -6.79 4.97
CA LEU A 61 -10.25 -6.68 3.52
C LEU A 61 -8.97 -7.01 2.76
N ALA A 62 -7.85 -6.42 3.16
CA ALA A 62 -6.55 -6.68 2.54
C ALA A 62 -6.16 -8.16 2.61
N ALA A 63 -6.39 -8.80 3.75
CA ALA A 63 -6.11 -10.23 3.95
C ALA A 63 -7.01 -11.11 3.06
N ARG A 64 -8.30 -10.78 2.97
CA ARG A 64 -9.24 -11.52 2.10
C ARG A 64 -8.90 -11.35 0.62
N ALA A 65 -8.49 -10.17 0.21
CA ALA A 65 -8.05 -9.90 -1.18
C ALA A 65 -6.85 -10.77 -1.59
N GLU A 66 -5.99 -11.14 -0.63
CA GLU A 66 -4.86 -12.05 -0.83
C GLU A 66 -5.21 -13.52 -0.54
N ASN A 67 -6.49 -13.84 -0.39
CA ASN A 67 -7.02 -15.19 -0.13
C ASN A 67 -6.53 -15.82 1.20
N MET A 68 -6.34 -14.99 2.23
CA MET A 68 -6.06 -15.53 3.56
C MET A 68 -7.29 -16.29 4.08
N PRO A 69 -7.12 -17.53 4.55
CA PRO A 69 -8.23 -18.30 5.12
C PRO A 69 -8.86 -17.60 6.32
N LYS A 70 -10.17 -17.73 6.45
CA LYS A 70 -10.95 -17.12 7.54
C LYS A 70 -10.40 -17.49 8.93
N ASP A 71 -10.00 -18.76 9.11
CA ASP A 71 -9.43 -19.22 10.38
C ASP A 71 -8.14 -18.49 10.76
N ASN A 72 -7.33 -18.14 9.76
CA ASN A 72 -6.10 -17.36 9.98
C ASN A 72 -6.41 -15.92 10.42
N ILE A 73 -7.43 -15.31 9.82
CA ILE A 73 -7.90 -13.96 10.20
C ILE A 73 -8.43 -13.98 11.63
N GLU A 74 -9.30 -14.93 11.97
CA GLU A 74 -9.86 -15.07 13.32
C GLU A 74 -8.78 -15.34 14.37
N ARG A 75 -7.79 -16.16 14.05
CA ARG A 75 -6.65 -16.44 14.93
C ARG A 75 -5.81 -15.18 15.18
N ALA A 76 -5.59 -14.35 14.16
CA ALA A 76 -4.87 -13.09 14.29
C ALA A 76 -5.61 -12.10 15.19
N ILE A 77 -6.94 -12.00 15.07
CA ILE A 77 -7.78 -11.18 15.95
C ILE A 77 -7.71 -11.70 17.39
N LYS A 78 -7.86 -13.01 17.57
CA LYS A 78 -7.81 -13.64 18.91
C LYS A 78 -6.46 -13.44 19.60
N LYS A 79 -5.36 -13.45 18.84
CA LYS A 79 -4.01 -13.18 19.37
C LYS A 79 -3.89 -11.79 20.00
N SER A 80 -4.64 -10.81 19.53
CA SER A 80 -4.64 -9.45 20.08
C SER A 80 -5.20 -9.38 21.52
N GLN A 81 -5.99 -10.35 21.92
CA GLN A 81 -6.68 -10.40 23.21
C GLN A 81 -5.92 -11.18 24.29
N GLY A 82 -4.82 -11.84 23.92
CA GLY A 82 -3.99 -12.61 24.85
C GLY A 82 -3.07 -11.72 25.68
N GLY A 83 -2.82 -12.12 26.95
CA GLY A 83 -1.94 -11.38 27.86
C GLY A 83 -0.47 -11.32 27.42
N ASP A 84 -0.04 -12.29 26.62
CA ASP A 84 1.32 -12.39 26.06
C ASP A 84 1.40 -11.85 24.61
N SER A 85 0.43 -11.03 24.20
CA SER A 85 0.47 -10.46 22.84
C SER A 85 1.69 -9.56 22.68
N GLU A 86 2.47 -9.83 21.63
CA GLU A 86 3.61 -9.01 21.26
C GLU A 86 3.20 -7.54 21.09
N ASN A 87 4.02 -6.63 21.60
CA ASN A 87 3.84 -5.20 21.42
C ASN A 87 4.63 -4.75 20.20
N TYR A 88 3.93 -4.23 19.20
CA TYR A 88 4.55 -3.65 18.02
C TYR A 88 4.43 -2.13 18.06
N ASP A 89 5.55 -1.46 17.81
CA ASP A 89 5.58 -0.03 17.58
C ASP A 89 5.37 0.26 16.09
N GLU A 90 4.57 1.28 15.80
CA GLU A 90 4.44 1.82 14.44
C GLU A 90 5.56 2.82 14.21
N VAL A 91 6.34 2.61 13.16
CA VAL A 91 7.45 3.50 12.81
C VAL A 91 7.36 3.82 11.31
N ARG A 92 7.55 5.10 10.99
CA ARG A 92 7.68 5.57 9.62
C ARG A 92 9.09 6.04 9.37
N TYR A 93 9.70 5.52 8.30
CA TYR A 93 11.00 5.94 7.80
C TYR A 93 10.82 6.70 6.51
N GLU A 94 11.60 7.75 6.31
CA GLU A 94 11.55 8.61 5.15
C GLU A 94 12.95 8.83 4.60
N GLY A 95 13.12 8.68 3.31
CA GLY A 95 14.41 8.84 2.67
C GLY A 95 14.32 8.98 1.17
N TYR A 96 15.47 9.10 0.54
CA TYR A 96 15.62 9.15 -0.90
C TYR A 96 16.29 7.89 -1.41
N GLY A 97 15.71 7.30 -2.46
CA GLY A 97 16.35 6.28 -3.26
C GLY A 97 17.23 6.88 -4.36
N PRO A 98 17.70 6.05 -5.32
CA PRO A 98 18.49 6.53 -6.45
C PRO A 98 17.77 7.65 -7.21
N LYS A 99 18.52 8.62 -7.72
CA LYS A 99 18.00 9.79 -8.46
C LYS A 99 17.01 10.65 -7.67
N VAL A 100 17.20 10.73 -6.36
CA VAL A 100 16.37 11.55 -5.45
C VAL A 100 14.88 11.17 -5.44
N ILE A 101 14.57 9.91 -5.69
CA ILE A 101 13.21 9.39 -5.56
C ILE A 101 12.83 9.34 -4.08
N ALA A 102 11.78 10.03 -3.70
CA ALA A 102 11.28 10.03 -2.32
C ALA A 102 10.60 8.71 -1.99
N ILE A 103 10.96 8.13 -0.84
CA ILE A 103 10.44 6.84 -0.38
C ILE A 103 9.97 6.95 1.07
N ILE A 104 8.76 6.46 1.33
CA ILE A 104 8.19 6.31 2.66
C ILE A 104 8.09 4.81 2.97
N VAL A 105 8.60 4.41 4.13
CA VAL A 105 8.56 3.04 4.64
C VAL A 105 7.75 3.02 5.93
N GLU A 106 6.71 2.21 5.98
CA GLU A 106 5.91 2.00 7.19
C GLU A 106 6.25 0.63 7.76
N ALA A 107 6.50 0.57 9.05
CA ALA A 107 6.90 -0.65 9.75
C ALA A 107 6.11 -0.89 11.03
N LEU A 108 5.95 -2.15 11.38
CA LEU A 108 5.49 -2.61 12.68
C LEU A 108 6.60 -3.45 13.29
N THR A 109 7.18 -2.99 14.39
CA THR A 109 8.37 -3.62 14.96
C THR A 109 8.28 -3.77 16.47
N ASP A 110 8.82 -4.87 16.97
CA ASP A 110 9.07 -5.10 18.39
C ASP A 110 10.47 -4.65 18.81
N ASN A 111 11.30 -4.18 17.86
CA ASN A 111 12.66 -3.69 18.11
C ASN A 111 13.01 -2.56 17.14
N ARG A 112 12.80 -1.32 17.61
CA ARG A 112 13.03 -0.10 16.81
C ARG A 112 14.47 0.03 16.33
N ASN A 113 15.45 -0.33 17.16
CA ASN A 113 16.87 -0.21 16.81
C ASN A 113 17.25 -1.17 15.69
N ARG A 114 16.77 -2.40 15.75
CA ARG A 114 16.98 -3.39 14.70
C ARG A 114 16.42 -2.90 13.36
N THR A 115 15.17 -2.48 13.36
CA THR A 115 14.49 -2.05 12.14
C THR A 115 15.13 -0.80 11.54
N ALA A 116 15.45 0.20 12.36
CA ALA A 116 16.13 1.41 11.91
C ALA A 116 17.49 1.10 11.26
N SER A 117 18.27 0.22 11.87
CA SER A 117 19.57 -0.22 11.35
C SER A 117 19.41 -0.95 10.01
N ASN A 118 18.46 -1.87 9.93
CA ASN A 118 18.20 -2.62 8.71
C ASN A 118 17.74 -1.71 7.56
N VAL A 119 16.76 -0.85 7.81
CA VAL A 119 16.23 0.07 6.79
C VAL A 119 17.32 1.00 6.28
N ARG A 120 18.13 1.58 7.18
CA ARG A 120 19.28 2.41 6.80
C ARG A 120 20.25 1.66 5.90
N SER A 121 20.56 0.42 6.22
CA SER A 121 21.48 -0.40 5.43
C SER A 121 20.96 -0.69 4.04
N TYR A 122 19.66 -0.92 3.88
CA TYR A 122 19.03 -1.14 2.56
C TYR A 122 19.14 0.11 1.69
N PHE A 123 18.80 1.29 2.22
CA PHE A 123 18.94 2.55 1.50
C PHE A 123 20.38 2.77 1.04
N THR A 124 21.33 2.66 1.94
CA THR A 124 22.77 2.86 1.64
C THR A 124 23.27 1.88 0.59
N LYS A 125 22.90 0.60 0.70
CA LYS A 125 23.35 -0.44 -0.24
C LYS A 125 22.88 -0.21 -1.67
N TYR A 126 21.69 0.34 -1.85
CA TYR A 126 21.07 0.49 -3.17
C TYR A 126 21.03 1.94 -3.66
N GLY A 127 21.97 2.76 -3.24
CA GLY A 127 22.21 4.09 -3.79
C GLY A 127 21.28 5.18 -3.26
N GLY A 128 20.66 4.95 -2.12
CA GLY A 128 19.81 5.92 -1.45
C GLY A 128 20.41 6.43 -0.13
N ASP A 129 19.62 7.24 0.54
CA ASP A 129 19.98 7.82 1.83
C ASP A 129 18.73 7.98 2.70
N LEU A 130 18.79 7.46 3.92
CA LEU A 130 17.71 7.56 4.89
C LEU A 130 17.80 8.90 5.62
N GLY A 131 16.71 9.67 5.53
CA GLY A 131 16.58 10.95 6.22
C GLY A 131 15.87 10.82 7.57
N GLN A 132 15.52 11.97 8.12
CA GLN A 132 14.69 12.06 9.32
C GLN A 132 13.21 12.02 8.95
N THR A 133 12.35 11.68 9.92
CA THR A 133 10.90 11.74 9.76
C THR A 133 10.47 13.16 9.36
N GLY A 134 9.66 13.28 8.32
CA GLY A 134 9.25 14.56 7.74
C GLY A 134 10.11 15.05 6.57
N SER A 135 11.21 14.35 6.25
CA SER A 135 12.11 14.78 5.17
C SER A 135 11.53 14.64 3.76
N VAL A 136 10.56 13.74 3.55
CA VAL A 136 9.93 13.52 2.23
C VAL A 136 8.41 13.49 2.26
N SER A 137 7.77 13.37 3.40
CA SER A 137 6.31 13.21 3.51
C SER A 137 5.53 14.39 2.96
N PHE A 138 6.14 15.58 2.88
CA PHE A 138 5.53 16.76 2.24
C PHE A 138 5.31 16.62 0.73
N LEU A 139 5.93 15.62 0.08
CA LEU A 139 5.74 15.28 -1.33
C LEU A 139 4.55 14.33 -1.58
N PHE A 140 3.88 13.94 -0.51
CA PHE A 140 2.76 13.00 -0.54
C PHE A 140 1.55 13.60 0.18
N ASP A 141 0.37 13.10 -0.17
CA ASP A 141 -0.86 13.36 0.57
C ASP A 141 -1.31 12.10 1.29
N ARG A 142 -1.73 12.24 2.55
CA ARG A 142 -2.35 11.14 3.29
C ARG A 142 -3.82 11.08 2.90
N VAL A 143 -4.24 10.03 2.20
CA VAL A 143 -5.59 9.88 1.65
C VAL A 143 -6.15 8.48 1.92
N GLY A 144 -7.47 8.35 1.85
CA GLY A 144 -8.14 7.06 1.75
C GLY A 144 -8.14 6.59 0.29
N GLU A 145 -7.85 5.31 0.07
CA GLU A 145 -7.94 4.65 -1.24
C GLU A 145 -8.87 3.45 -1.14
N ILE A 146 -9.85 3.39 -2.01
CA ILE A 146 -10.81 2.29 -2.11
C ILE A 146 -10.68 1.70 -3.51
N TYR A 147 -10.35 0.41 -3.57
CA TYR A 147 -10.13 -0.29 -4.83
C TYR A 147 -11.28 -1.24 -5.14
N TYR A 148 -11.80 -1.14 -6.35
CA TYR A 148 -12.79 -2.05 -6.93
C TYR A 148 -12.24 -2.73 -8.17
N LEU A 149 -12.58 -4.01 -8.34
CA LEU A 149 -12.31 -4.75 -9.58
C LEU A 149 -13.06 -4.12 -10.76
N PRO A 150 -12.60 -4.35 -12.02
CA PRO A 150 -13.30 -3.86 -13.21
C PRO A 150 -14.77 -4.28 -13.29
N SER A 151 -15.10 -5.45 -12.73
CA SER A 151 -16.46 -6.01 -12.70
C SER A 151 -17.45 -5.21 -11.85
N ALA A 152 -17.00 -4.26 -11.04
CA ALA A 152 -17.90 -3.43 -10.22
C ALA A 152 -18.80 -2.52 -11.06
N GLY A 153 -18.36 -2.15 -12.24
CA GLY A 153 -19.11 -1.32 -13.18
C GLY A 153 -18.18 -0.65 -14.20
N ASP A 154 -18.76 0.04 -15.16
CA ASP A 154 -17.99 0.86 -16.09
C ASP A 154 -17.48 2.14 -15.40
N ALA A 155 -16.61 2.89 -16.09
CA ALA A 155 -16.00 4.11 -15.56
C ALA A 155 -17.06 5.15 -15.15
N ASP A 156 -18.11 5.33 -15.94
CA ASP A 156 -19.16 6.32 -15.66
C ASP A 156 -19.99 5.93 -14.43
N THR A 157 -20.37 4.66 -14.32
CA THR A 157 -21.12 4.14 -13.17
C THR A 157 -20.34 4.32 -11.87
N VAL A 158 -19.05 3.97 -11.88
CA VAL A 158 -18.19 4.09 -10.70
C VAL A 158 -17.93 5.56 -10.36
N MET A 159 -17.73 6.42 -11.37
CA MET A 159 -17.56 7.86 -11.15
C MET A 159 -18.79 8.48 -10.48
N MET A 160 -20.00 8.13 -10.93
CA MET A 160 -21.23 8.63 -10.32
C MET A 160 -21.38 8.17 -8.88
N ALA A 161 -21.13 6.90 -8.61
CA ALA A 161 -21.16 6.35 -7.26
C ALA A 161 -20.14 7.04 -6.34
N ALA A 162 -18.94 7.30 -6.84
CA ALA A 162 -17.88 7.98 -6.10
C ALA A 162 -18.24 9.43 -5.76
N LEU A 163 -18.79 10.17 -6.71
CA LEU A 163 -19.28 11.54 -6.49
C LEU A 163 -20.37 11.58 -5.42
N ASP A 164 -21.35 10.69 -5.51
CA ASP A 164 -22.44 10.60 -4.53
C ASP A 164 -21.93 10.20 -3.14
N ALA A 165 -20.86 9.42 -3.06
CA ALA A 165 -20.24 9.00 -1.81
C ALA A 165 -19.35 10.08 -1.15
N GLY A 166 -19.05 11.16 -1.87
CA GLY A 166 -18.18 12.24 -1.36
C GLY A 166 -16.69 12.02 -1.64
N ALA A 167 -16.36 11.18 -2.61
CA ALA A 167 -14.97 10.99 -3.04
C ALA A 167 -14.40 12.25 -3.69
N SER A 168 -13.08 12.41 -3.58
CA SER A 168 -12.35 13.55 -4.15
C SER A 168 -11.81 13.28 -5.56
N ASP A 169 -11.54 12.02 -5.91
CA ASP A 169 -11.00 11.63 -7.19
C ASP A 169 -11.25 10.16 -7.49
N VAL A 170 -11.23 9.80 -8.78
CA VAL A 170 -11.35 8.42 -9.26
C VAL A 170 -10.39 8.20 -10.41
N GLU A 171 -9.63 7.13 -10.36
CA GLU A 171 -8.76 6.68 -11.43
C GLU A 171 -9.24 5.30 -11.89
N THR A 172 -9.45 5.15 -13.19
CA THR A 172 -9.93 3.90 -13.79
C THR A 172 -8.99 3.47 -14.92
N ASP A 173 -8.63 2.20 -14.91
CA ASP A 173 -7.91 1.55 -16.00
C ASP A 173 -8.40 0.10 -16.19
N ASP A 174 -7.69 -0.70 -16.99
CA ASP A 174 -8.07 -2.08 -17.27
C ASP A 174 -8.00 -2.99 -16.04
N ASP A 175 -7.25 -2.58 -15.01
CA ASP A 175 -7.08 -3.35 -13.77
C ASP A 175 -8.12 -3.01 -12.70
N GLY A 176 -8.91 -1.95 -12.88
CA GLY A 176 -10.00 -1.60 -11.97
C GLY A 176 -10.17 -0.11 -11.73
N HIS A 177 -10.74 0.19 -10.57
CA HIS A 177 -11.10 1.54 -10.16
C HIS A 177 -10.48 1.86 -8.79
N TRP A 178 -9.75 2.98 -8.70
CA TRP A 178 -9.19 3.50 -7.45
C TRP A 178 -9.90 4.79 -7.10
N ILE A 179 -10.59 4.78 -5.98
CA ILE A 179 -11.39 5.90 -5.50
C ILE A 179 -10.69 6.51 -4.30
N TYR A 180 -10.46 7.82 -4.35
CA TYR A 180 -9.73 8.55 -3.32
C TYR A 180 -10.64 9.47 -2.53
N CYS A 181 -10.36 9.63 -1.25
CA CYS A 181 -11.06 10.52 -0.35
C CYS A 181 -10.12 11.07 0.73
N GLY A 182 -10.59 12.04 1.50
CA GLY A 182 -9.84 12.53 2.65
C GLY A 182 -9.55 11.40 3.65
N ASP A 183 -8.44 11.50 4.34
CA ASP A 183 -7.97 10.47 5.28
C ASP A 183 -8.96 10.20 6.42
N THR A 184 -9.66 11.22 6.88
CA THR A 184 -10.68 11.09 7.93
C THR A 184 -12.05 10.64 7.42
N GLU A 185 -12.24 10.59 6.10
CA GLU A 185 -13.52 10.28 5.46
C GLU A 185 -13.61 8.83 4.94
N LEU A 186 -12.54 8.06 5.05
CA LEU A 186 -12.44 6.73 4.46
C LEU A 186 -13.60 5.80 4.87
N ALA A 187 -13.94 5.75 6.14
CA ALA A 187 -15.00 4.87 6.63
C ALA A 187 -16.37 5.24 6.05
N ASP A 188 -16.70 6.53 5.99
CA ASP A 188 -17.99 7.01 5.48
C ASP A 188 -18.10 6.82 3.96
N VAL A 189 -17.04 7.14 3.22
CA VAL A 189 -17.01 6.95 1.77
C VAL A 189 -17.06 5.47 1.40
N ALA A 190 -16.31 4.63 2.11
CA ALA A 190 -16.33 3.17 1.90
C ALA A 190 -17.74 2.59 2.15
N ALA A 191 -18.42 3.02 3.21
CA ALA A 191 -19.79 2.57 3.53
C ALA A 191 -20.80 3.00 2.45
N ALA A 192 -20.70 4.24 1.97
CA ALA A 192 -21.56 4.75 0.90
C ALA A 192 -21.35 4.00 -0.43
N LEU A 193 -20.10 3.70 -0.78
CA LEU A 193 -19.76 2.91 -1.96
C LEU A 193 -20.24 1.47 -1.85
N GLU A 194 -20.12 0.85 -0.68
CA GLU A 194 -20.61 -0.50 -0.44
C GLU A 194 -22.12 -0.62 -0.69
N ALA A 195 -22.89 0.40 -0.30
CA ALA A 195 -24.32 0.44 -0.55
C ALA A 195 -24.69 0.47 -2.04
N SER A 196 -23.86 1.07 -2.89
CA SER A 196 -24.14 1.23 -4.33
C SER A 196 -23.40 0.23 -5.21
N LEU A 197 -22.17 -0.16 -4.88
CA LEU A 197 -21.30 -1.02 -5.69
C LEU A 197 -21.00 -2.39 -5.08
N GLY A 198 -21.39 -2.61 -3.83
CA GLY A 198 -20.99 -3.78 -3.06
C GLY A 198 -19.64 -3.61 -2.36
N GLU A 199 -19.15 -4.67 -1.74
CA GLU A 199 -17.90 -4.65 -1.00
C GLU A 199 -16.72 -4.41 -1.93
N SER A 200 -15.81 -3.51 -1.53
CA SER A 200 -14.57 -3.25 -2.25
C SER A 200 -13.54 -4.37 -2.02
N GLU A 201 -12.56 -4.47 -2.93
CA GLU A 201 -11.42 -5.35 -2.74
C GLU A 201 -10.54 -4.88 -1.58
N THR A 202 -10.23 -3.58 -1.55
CA THR A 202 -9.47 -2.95 -0.47
C THR A 202 -10.01 -1.56 -0.13
N ALA A 203 -9.83 -1.15 1.10
CA ALA A 203 -10.12 0.21 1.58
C ALA A 203 -9.11 0.54 2.67
N LYS A 204 -8.19 1.46 2.42
CA LYS A 204 -7.06 1.72 3.30
C LYS A 204 -6.56 3.16 3.20
N LEU A 205 -5.81 3.59 4.20
CA LEU A 205 -5.05 4.84 4.14
C LEU A 205 -3.74 4.61 3.41
N ILE A 206 -3.39 5.51 2.51
CA ILE A 206 -2.14 5.48 1.74
C ILE A 206 -1.43 6.82 1.79
N TRP A 207 -0.15 6.80 1.42
CA TRP A 207 0.62 7.97 1.05
C TRP A 207 0.60 8.10 -0.47
N LYS A 208 -0.18 9.07 -0.98
CA LYS A 208 -0.31 9.29 -2.43
C LYS A 208 0.68 10.35 -2.88
N PRO A 209 1.57 10.05 -3.84
CA PRO A 209 2.47 11.06 -4.39
C PRO A 209 1.70 12.21 -5.04
N GLN A 210 2.10 13.45 -4.77
CA GLN A 210 1.54 14.63 -5.43
C GLN A 210 1.96 14.71 -6.89
N ALA A 211 3.19 14.25 -7.19
CA ALA A 211 3.71 14.10 -8.53
C ALA A 211 4.62 12.87 -8.60
N ARG A 212 4.72 12.25 -9.77
CA ARG A 212 5.58 11.09 -10.00
C ARG A 212 6.69 11.42 -10.99
N THR A 213 7.90 10.98 -10.67
CA THR A 213 9.05 11.06 -11.56
C THR A 213 9.16 9.75 -12.34
N MET A 214 9.26 9.82 -13.66
CA MET A 214 9.48 8.63 -14.48
C MET A 214 10.92 8.18 -14.34
N ALA A 215 11.12 6.95 -13.86
CA ALA A 215 12.43 6.35 -13.69
C ALA A 215 12.87 5.67 -15.00
N ASP A 216 14.13 5.90 -15.39
CA ASP A 216 14.76 5.15 -16.48
C ASP A 216 15.05 3.70 -16.05
N LEU A 217 15.50 2.86 -16.99
CA LEU A 217 15.75 1.45 -16.71
C LEU A 217 16.81 1.25 -15.61
N GLU A 218 17.88 2.02 -15.64
CA GLU A 218 18.95 1.92 -14.62
C GLU A 218 18.42 2.27 -13.23
N THR A 219 17.72 3.39 -13.11
CA THR A 219 17.12 3.84 -11.86
C THR A 219 16.05 2.87 -11.37
N ALA A 220 15.17 2.41 -12.25
CA ALA A 220 14.12 1.44 -11.93
C ALA A 220 14.70 0.11 -11.43
N THR A 221 15.81 -0.37 -12.02
CA THR A 221 16.49 -1.58 -11.57
C THR A 221 17.04 -1.44 -10.15
N LYS A 222 17.66 -0.31 -9.84
CA LYS A 222 18.17 -0.03 -8.48
C LYS A 222 17.02 0.12 -7.48
N LEU A 223 15.95 0.84 -7.85
CA LEU A 223 14.74 0.96 -7.03
C LEU A 223 14.09 -0.38 -6.75
N MET A 224 14.01 -1.27 -7.73
CA MET A 224 13.48 -2.61 -7.56
C MET A 224 14.25 -3.39 -6.50
N LYS A 225 15.59 -3.32 -6.52
CA LYS A 225 16.45 -3.98 -5.52
C LYS A 225 16.24 -3.40 -4.12
N LEU A 226 16.12 -2.08 -4.01
CA LEU A 226 15.85 -1.41 -2.73
C LEU A 226 14.49 -1.81 -2.18
N ILE A 227 13.45 -1.75 -3.00
CA ILE A 227 12.08 -2.09 -2.60
C ILE A 227 11.98 -3.58 -2.24
N ASP A 228 12.60 -4.47 -3.01
CA ASP A 228 12.66 -5.90 -2.69
C ASP A 228 13.32 -6.14 -1.32
N ALA A 229 14.43 -5.49 -1.05
CA ALA A 229 15.11 -5.63 0.24
C ALA A 229 14.26 -5.12 1.40
N LEU A 230 13.57 -4.00 1.22
CA LEU A 230 12.65 -3.46 2.22
C LEU A 230 11.45 -4.39 2.44
N GLU A 231 10.83 -4.90 1.38
CA GLU A 231 9.67 -5.78 1.47
C GLU A 231 10.03 -7.17 2.01
N GLU A 232 11.27 -7.62 1.85
CA GLU A 232 11.78 -8.86 2.45
C GLU A 232 11.96 -8.75 3.97
N ASP A 233 12.07 -7.55 4.52
CA ASP A 233 12.17 -7.35 5.97
C ASP A 233 10.80 -7.60 6.63
N ASP A 234 10.78 -8.47 7.64
CA ASP A 234 9.55 -8.88 8.32
C ASP A 234 8.83 -7.73 9.04
N ASP A 235 9.57 -6.70 9.43
CA ASP A 235 9.02 -5.54 10.14
C ASP A 235 8.41 -4.50 9.20
N VAL A 236 8.81 -4.49 7.93
CA VAL A 236 8.31 -3.53 6.94
C VAL A 236 6.94 -3.98 6.41
N GLN A 237 5.94 -3.12 6.58
CA GLN A 237 4.56 -3.38 6.13
C GLN A 237 4.26 -2.78 4.77
N ASN A 238 4.75 -1.58 4.48
CA ASN A 238 4.45 -0.89 3.24
C ASN A 238 5.62 0.00 2.80
N VAL A 239 5.84 0.07 1.49
CA VAL A 239 6.83 0.92 0.84
C VAL A 239 6.15 1.73 -0.25
N THR A 240 6.30 3.04 -0.21
CA THR A 240 5.71 3.95 -1.20
C THR A 240 6.80 4.86 -1.75
N GLY A 241 6.81 5.03 -3.07
CA GLY A 241 7.74 5.94 -3.75
C GLY A 241 7.00 6.90 -4.69
N ASN A 242 7.59 8.06 -4.95
CA ASN A 242 7.04 9.07 -5.87
C ASN A 242 7.54 8.90 -7.30
N PHE A 243 7.62 7.67 -7.78
CA PHE A 243 8.08 7.37 -9.14
C PHE A 243 7.11 6.43 -9.85
N ASP A 244 7.26 6.38 -11.15
CA ASP A 244 6.64 5.38 -12.00
C ASP A 244 7.59 5.04 -13.16
N ILE A 245 7.22 4.07 -13.98
CA ILE A 245 7.99 3.61 -15.13
C ILE A 245 7.12 3.59 -16.39
N SER A 246 7.76 3.80 -17.53
CA SER A 246 7.12 3.66 -18.84
C SER A 246 6.86 2.19 -19.20
N ASP A 247 6.00 1.97 -20.20
CA ASP A 247 5.74 0.62 -20.74
C ASP A 247 7.01 -0.04 -21.26
N GLU A 248 7.93 0.72 -21.85
CA GLU A 248 9.21 0.22 -22.35
C GLU A 248 10.12 -0.27 -21.22
N VAL A 249 10.22 0.52 -20.14
CA VAL A 249 11.01 0.15 -18.95
C VAL A 249 10.36 -1.05 -18.27
N ALA A 250 9.05 -1.09 -18.18
CA ALA A 250 8.29 -2.21 -17.62
C ALA A 250 8.60 -3.52 -18.37
N ALA A 251 8.56 -3.50 -19.70
CA ALA A 251 8.88 -4.66 -20.53
C ALA A 251 10.32 -5.12 -20.35
N ALA A 252 11.27 -4.19 -20.24
CA ALA A 252 12.68 -4.51 -20.02
C ALA A 252 12.94 -5.13 -18.63
N LEU A 253 12.17 -4.75 -17.60
CA LEU A 253 12.27 -5.33 -16.26
C LEU A 253 11.67 -6.73 -16.17
N GLU A 254 10.70 -7.06 -17.03
CA GLU A 254 10.05 -8.38 -17.08
C GLU A 254 10.87 -9.42 -17.86
N GLY A 255 11.77 -8.98 -18.72
CA GLY A 255 12.71 -9.83 -19.47
C GLY A 255 13.91 -10.19 -18.63
#